data_dd7e0ad28ee25b4968d250bad9d09447
#
_entry.id   dd7e0ad28ee25b4968d250bad9d09447
#
_cell.length_a   1.000
_cell.length_b   1.000
_cell.length_c   1.000
_cell.angle_alpha   90.00
_cell.angle_beta   90.00
_cell.angle_gamma   90.00
#
_symmetry.space_group_name_H-M   'P 1'
#
loop_
_entity.id
_entity.type
_entity.pdbx_description
1 polymer ?
#
loop_
_entity_poly.entity_id
_entity_poly.type
_entity_poly.pdbx_seq_one_letter_code
_entity_poly.pdbx_strand_id
1 'polypeptide(L)'
;LAAFGHGFILAWTRVERSYRRPFSEVASRLKFAFYPLLALGAIAWLAWDWSHARSLNSAEDAIFDRVVQWRPFEPQPSGRVVVVEIDECSIEYFRARNEGGWPWSRQRHADLLDQLDRAEVRVVGYDVLFVDPSPGDPIGDETLEAMARGGDGRFVFSSTRMHPDYDEGSPLRVSQAPAVFPLTLRPQHDPQVALLLPYGEAMARFSAIA
;
A
#
# COMPACT_ATOMS: atom_id res chain seq x y z
N LEU A 1 -67.30 -30.72 -46.59
CA LEU A 1 -66.90 -30.48 -45.19
C LEU A 1 -65.29 -30.37 -44.99
N ALA A 2 -64.53 -30.68 -46.03
CA ALA A 2 -63.03 -30.65 -45.93
C ALA A 2 -62.38 -29.28 -46.27
N ALA A 3 -63.08 -28.34 -46.81
CA ALA A 3 -62.51 -27.06 -47.29
C ALA A 3 -62.50 -25.96 -46.23
N PHE A 4 -63.25 -26.07 -45.12
CA PHE A 4 -63.26 -25.05 -44.04
C PHE A 4 -62.15 -25.17 -43.07
N GLY A 5 -61.54 -26.33 -42.93
CA GLY A 5 -60.44 -26.57 -41.95
C GLY A 5 -59.11 -25.95 -42.36
N HIS A 6 -58.77 -25.89 -43.63
CA HIS A 6 -57.47 -25.40 -44.11
C HIS A 6 -57.34 -23.87 -44.02
N GLY A 7 -58.41 -23.13 -44.17
CA GLY A 7 -58.43 -21.66 -44.08
C GLY A 7 -58.16 -21.17 -42.65
N PHE A 8 -58.68 -21.88 -41.65
CA PHE A 8 -58.56 -21.50 -40.24
C PHE A 8 -57.17 -21.74 -39.68
N ILE A 9 -56.55 -22.86 -40.06
CA ILE A 9 -55.22 -23.19 -39.68
C ILE A 9 -54.17 -22.22 -40.28
N LEU A 10 -54.33 -21.82 -41.52
CA LEU A 10 -53.46 -20.86 -42.21
C LEU A 10 -53.64 -19.43 -41.66
N ALA A 11 -54.83 -19.05 -41.25
CA ALA A 11 -55.08 -17.75 -40.60
C ALA A 11 -54.41 -17.72 -39.20
N TRP A 12 -54.48 -18.78 -38.44
CA TRP A 12 -53.92 -18.85 -37.09
C TRP A 12 -52.41 -18.82 -37.14
N THR A 13 -51.77 -19.55 -38.03
CA THR A 13 -50.29 -19.53 -38.19
C THR A 13 -49.77 -18.20 -38.71
N ARG A 14 -50.59 -17.43 -39.44
CA ARG A 14 -50.23 -16.10 -39.91
C ARG A 14 -50.30 -15.06 -38.79
N VAL A 15 -51.31 -15.16 -37.93
CA VAL A 15 -51.45 -14.28 -36.74
C VAL A 15 -50.33 -14.55 -35.76
N GLU A 16 -49.95 -15.81 -35.52
CA GLU A 16 -48.92 -16.17 -34.59
C GLU A 16 -47.51 -15.72 -35.08
N ARG A 17 -47.24 -15.79 -36.38
CA ARG A 17 -46.02 -15.25 -36.98
C ARG A 17 -45.94 -13.72 -36.97
N SER A 18 -47.08 -13.04 -37.08
CA SER A 18 -47.11 -11.57 -37.01
C SER A 18 -46.87 -11.03 -35.60
N TYR A 19 -47.25 -11.77 -34.55
CA TYR A 19 -47.07 -11.36 -33.17
C TYR A 19 -45.65 -11.67 -32.62
N ARG A 20 -44.97 -12.71 -33.15
CA ARG A 20 -43.61 -13.05 -32.68
C ARG A 20 -42.51 -12.15 -33.23
N ARG A 21 -42.70 -11.58 -34.44
CA ARG A 21 -41.68 -10.74 -35.09
C ARG A 21 -41.31 -9.46 -34.32
N PRO A 22 -42.27 -8.65 -33.83
CA PRO A 22 -41.93 -7.41 -33.16
C PRO A 22 -41.22 -7.66 -31.82
N PHE A 23 -41.55 -8.72 -31.08
CA PHE A 23 -40.91 -9.06 -29.81
C PHE A 23 -39.47 -9.51 -29.98
N SER A 24 -39.14 -10.23 -31.01
CA SER A 24 -37.76 -10.69 -31.27
C SER A 24 -36.82 -9.56 -31.72
N GLU A 25 -37.36 -8.62 -32.50
CA GLU A 25 -36.58 -7.44 -32.93
C GLU A 25 -36.39 -6.43 -31.80
N VAL A 26 -37.41 -6.20 -30.99
CA VAL A 26 -37.31 -5.34 -29.82
C VAL A 26 -36.33 -5.96 -28.80
N ALA A 27 -36.41 -7.27 -28.54
CA ALA A 27 -35.52 -7.96 -27.65
C ALA A 27 -34.07 -7.96 -28.15
N SER A 28 -33.83 -8.07 -29.47
CA SER A 28 -32.51 -7.98 -30.05
C SER A 28 -31.92 -6.57 -29.95
N ARG A 29 -32.70 -5.54 -30.26
CA ARG A 29 -32.28 -4.13 -30.12
C ARG A 29 -32.01 -3.77 -28.65
N LEU A 30 -32.83 -4.28 -27.74
CA LEU A 30 -32.62 -4.10 -26.31
C LEU A 30 -31.29 -4.72 -25.83
N LYS A 31 -30.94 -5.91 -26.33
CA LYS A 31 -29.64 -6.55 -26.05
C LYS A 31 -28.47 -5.72 -26.60
N PHE A 32 -28.58 -5.21 -27.82
CA PHE A 32 -27.55 -4.38 -28.43
C PHE A 32 -27.32 -3.07 -27.69
N ALA A 33 -28.31 -2.49 -27.03
CA ALA A 33 -28.17 -1.31 -26.20
C ALA A 33 -27.76 -1.63 -24.75
N PHE A 34 -28.28 -2.74 -24.20
CA PHE A 34 -28.10 -3.12 -22.82
C PHE A 34 -26.62 -3.47 -22.51
N TYR A 35 -25.99 -4.29 -23.34
CA TYR A 35 -24.60 -4.68 -23.07
C TYR A 35 -23.59 -3.51 -23.10
N PRO A 36 -23.62 -2.60 -24.09
CA PRO A 36 -22.72 -1.44 -24.06
C PRO A 36 -23.05 -0.48 -22.91
N LEU A 37 -24.34 -0.32 -22.54
CA LEU A 37 -24.71 0.51 -21.38
C LEU A 37 -24.19 -0.10 -20.07
N LEU A 38 -24.29 -1.40 -19.91
CA LEU A 38 -23.76 -2.13 -18.77
C LEU A 38 -22.23 -2.06 -18.73
N ALA A 39 -21.55 -2.18 -19.88
CA ALA A 39 -20.12 -2.02 -19.98
C ALA A 39 -19.65 -0.60 -19.60
N LEU A 40 -20.35 0.42 -20.10
CA LEU A 40 -20.08 1.82 -19.74
C LEU A 40 -20.30 2.08 -18.25
N GLY A 41 -21.38 1.52 -17.69
CA GLY A 41 -21.64 1.59 -16.24
C GLY A 41 -20.54 0.93 -15.41
N ALA A 42 -20.07 -0.23 -15.83
CA ALA A 42 -18.96 -0.93 -15.17
C ALA A 42 -17.65 -0.14 -15.27
N ILE A 43 -17.33 0.42 -16.44
CA ILE A 43 -16.15 1.28 -16.63
C ILE A 43 -16.23 2.53 -15.77
N ALA A 44 -17.38 3.19 -15.76
CA ALA A 44 -17.59 4.38 -14.94
C ALA A 44 -17.47 4.08 -13.43
N TRP A 45 -18.02 2.93 -13.00
CA TRP A 45 -17.89 2.48 -11.62
C TRP A 45 -16.44 2.17 -11.25
N LEU A 46 -15.71 1.45 -12.12
CA LEU A 46 -14.30 1.16 -11.91
C LEU A 46 -13.46 2.43 -11.86
N ALA A 47 -13.72 3.39 -12.73
CA ALA A 47 -13.02 4.67 -12.73
C ALA A 47 -13.30 5.48 -11.45
N TRP A 48 -14.54 5.45 -10.98
CA TRP A 48 -14.92 6.09 -9.72
C TRP A 48 -14.29 5.39 -8.51
N ASP A 49 -14.32 4.05 -8.46
CA ASP A 49 -13.69 3.26 -7.40
C ASP A 49 -12.19 3.51 -7.34
N TRP A 50 -11.52 3.54 -8.50
CA TRP A 50 -10.10 3.83 -8.60
C TRP A 50 -9.74 5.21 -8.04
N SER A 51 -10.59 6.21 -8.27
CA SER A 51 -10.32 7.60 -7.88
C SER A 51 -10.72 7.92 -6.43
N HIS A 52 -11.66 7.19 -5.84
CA HIS A 52 -12.24 7.56 -4.55
C HIS A 52 -12.19 6.46 -3.49
N ALA A 53 -12.76 5.31 -3.78
CA ALA A 53 -13.02 4.30 -2.76
C ALA A 53 -11.88 3.26 -2.62
N ARG A 54 -11.20 2.94 -3.74
CA ARG A 54 -10.17 1.87 -3.80
C ARG A 54 -10.62 0.56 -3.15
N SER A 55 -11.91 0.26 -3.23
CA SER A 55 -12.50 -0.91 -2.57
C SER A 55 -11.97 -2.23 -3.12
N LEU A 56 -11.41 -2.21 -4.34
CA LEU A 56 -10.79 -3.38 -4.95
C LEU A 56 -9.39 -3.68 -4.39
N ASN A 57 -8.72 -2.74 -3.72
CA ASN A 57 -7.38 -2.97 -3.18
C ASN A 57 -7.37 -4.12 -2.18
N SER A 58 -8.36 -4.17 -1.27
CA SER A 58 -8.44 -5.28 -0.30
C SER A 58 -8.71 -6.64 -0.95
N ALA A 59 -9.41 -6.67 -2.08
CA ALA A 59 -9.60 -7.89 -2.85
C ALA A 59 -8.30 -8.30 -3.59
N GLU A 60 -7.57 -7.33 -4.13
CA GLU A 60 -6.26 -7.53 -4.75
C GLU A 60 -5.25 -8.06 -3.73
N ASP A 61 -5.17 -7.44 -2.55
CA ASP A 61 -4.31 -7.89 -1.45
C ASP A 61 -4.63 -9.33 -1.04
N ALA A 62 -5.92 -9.66 -0.88
CA ALA A 62 -6.35 -11.00 -0.53
C ALA A 62 -6.02 -12.06 -1.62
N ILE A 63 -6.12 -11.68 -2.90
CA ILE A 63 -5.72 -12.53 -4.02
C ILE A 63 -4.20 -12.70 -4.02
N PHE A 64 -3.45 -11.61 -3.84
CA PHE A 64 -2.00 -11.63 -3.78
C PHE A 64 -1.51 -12.54 -2.66
N ASP A 65 -2.05 -12.39 -1.45
CA ASP A 65 -1.72 -13.25 -0.30
C ASP A 65 -1.99 -14.72 -0.60
N ARG A 66 -3.11 -15.01 -1.28
CA ARG A 66 -3.45 -16.38 -1.66
C ARG A 66 -2.48 -16.93 -2.71
N VAL A 67 -2.08 -16.15 -3.69
CA VAL A 67 -1.10 -16.53 -4.71
C VAL A 67 0.27 -16.78 -4.07
N VAL A 68 0.68 -15.93 -3.13
CA VAL A 68 1.93 -16.11 -2.38
C VAL A 68 1.91 -17.39 -1.55
N GLN A 69 0.77 -17.71 -0.89
CA GLN A 69 0.60 -18.96 -0.15
C GLN A 69 0.65 -20.20 -1.04
N TRP A 70 0.13 -20.10 -2.26
CA TRP A 70 0.07 -21.22 -3.21
C TRP A 70 1.28 -21.34 -4.11
N ARG A 71 2.28 -20.49 -3.94
CA ARG A 71 3.48 -20.58 -4.76
C ARG A 71 4.10 -21.99 -4.67
N PRO A 72 4.43 -22.62 -5.80
CA PRO A 72 4.91 -24.00 -5.83
C PRO A 72 6.38 -24.15 -5.43
N PHE A 73 7.07 -23.07 -5.14
CA PHE A 73 8.48 -23.07 -4.76
C PHE A 73 8.72 -22.10 -3.58
N GLU A 74 9.54 -22.51 -2.66
CA GLU A 74 10.10 -21.63 -1.64
C GLU A 74 11.37 -20.99 -2.20
N PRO A 75 11.43 -19.65 -2.32
CA PRO A 75 12.66 -18.99 -2.71
C PRO A 75 13.72 -19.25 -1.64
N GLN A 76 14.86 -19.75 -2.06
CA GLN A 76 15.98 -19.94 -1.15
C GLN A 76 16.46 -18.58 -0.65
N PRO A 77 16.71 -18.42 0.65
CA PRO A 77 17.27 -17.19 1.19
C PRO A 77 18.61 -16.89 0.49
N SER A 78 18.75 -15.65 0.05
CA SER A 78 19.97 -15.24 -0.67
C SER A 78 21.23 -15.24 0.23
N GLY A 79 21.05 -15.27 1.54
CA GLY A 79 22.12 -15.07 2.53
C GLY A 79 22.69 -13.65 2.56
N ARG A 80 22.17 -12.75 1.71
CA ARG A 80 22.64 -11.37 1.55
C ARG A 80 21.82 -10.36 2.36
N VAL A 81 20.65 -10.78 2.80
CA VAL A 81 19.72 -9.97 3.60
C VAL A 81 19.51 -10.70 4.93
N VAL A 82 19.71 -9.97 6.01
CA VAL A 82 19.43 -10.42 7.37
C VAL A 82 18.35 -9.53 7.95
N VAL A 83 17.31 -10.14 8.51
CA VAL A 83 16.27 -9.43 9.25
C VAL A 83 16.62 -9.53 10.73
N VAL A 84 16.70 -8.37 11.40
CA VAL A 84 16.89 -8.27 12.85
C VAL A 84 15.59 -7.76 13.43
N GLU A 85 14.92 -8.58 14.21
CA GLU A 85 13.64 -8.23 14.81
C GLU A 85 13.83 -7.73 16.25
N ILE A 86 13.14 -6.66 16.60
CA ILE A 86 12.95 -6.21 17.97
C ILE A 86 11.66 -6.86 18.46
N ASP A 87 11.77 -8.05 19.00
CA ASP A 87 10.68 -8.88 19.46
C ASP A 87 10.43 -8.78 20.97
N GLU A 88 9.38 -9.44 21.47
CA GLU A 88 9.06 -9.46 22.89
C GLU A 88 10.18 -10.07 23.73
N CYS A 89 10.89 -11.06 23.20
CA CYS A 89 12.05 -11.66 23.89
C CYS A 89 13.17 -10.63 24.09
N SER A 90 13.45 -9.82 23.09
CA SER A 90 14.44 -8.73 23.16
C SER A 90 14.03 -7.68 24.20
N ILE A 91 12.74 -7.29 24.19
CA ILE A 91 12.21 -6.31 25.14
C ILE A 91 12.28 -6.83 26.58
N GLU A 92 11.86 -8.08 26.81
CA GLU A 92 11.90 -8.70 28.12
C GLU A 92 13.35 -8.92 28.62
N TYR A 93 14.27 -9.27 27.74
CA TYR A 93 15.70 -9.40 28.06
C TYR A 93 16.28 -8.13 28.68
N PHE A 94 16.00 -6.97 28.08
CA PHE A 94 16.47 -5.68 28.57
C PHE A 94 15.70 -5.23 29.83
N ARG A 95 14.41 -5.49 29.89
CA ARG A 95 13.58 -5.21 31.07
C ARG A 95 14.06 -5.97 32.31
N ALA A 96 14.36 -7.25 32.16
CA ALA A 96 14.84 -8.10 33.25
C ALA A 96 16.22 -7.64 33.80
N ARG A 97 16.99 -6.90 33.01
CA ARG A 97 18.29 -6.34 33.43
C ARG A 97 18.20 -4.93 33.98
N ASN A 98 16.99 -4.38 34.13
CA ASN A 98 16.75 -2.98 34.48
C ASN A 98 17.40 -1.98 33.49
N GLU A 99 17.57 -2.40 32.25
CA GLU A 99 18.16 -1.58 31.18
C GLU A 99 17.08 -0.82 30.37
N GLY A 100 15.86 -0.77 30.88
CA GLY A 100 14.71 -0.10 30.28
C GLY A 100 13.80 -1.05 29.49
N GLY A 101 12.55 -0.62 29.31
CA GLY A 101 11.55 -1.29 28.48
C GLY A 101 11.41 -0.58 27.13
N TRP A 102 10.43 -1.03 26.35
CA TRP A 102 10.05 -0.35 25.11
C TRP A 102 9.21 0.90 25.44
N PRO A 103 9.39 2.02 24.73
CA PRO A 103 10.44 2.27 23.71
C PRO A 103 11.82 2.43 24.33
N TRP A 104 12.82 1.85 23.65
CA TRP A 104 14.20 1.96 24.10
C TRP A 104 14.75 3.38 23.96
N SER A 105 15.77 3.71 24.76
CA SER A 105 16.48 4.98 24.63
C SER A 105 17.13 5.12 23.26
N ARG A 106 17.28 6.36 22.80
CA ARG A 106 17.95 6.67 21.52
C ARG A 106 19.38 6.20 21.50
N GLN A 107 20.08 6.26 22.65
CA GLN A 107 21.42 5.74 22.79
C GLN A 107 21.50 4.25 22.43
N ARG A 108 20.52 3.43 22.85
CA ARG A 108 20.51 1.99 22.52
C ARG A 108 20.35 1.73 21.03
N HIS A 109 19.54 2.54 20.37
CA HIS A 109 19.41 2.47 18.91
C HIS A 109 20.71 2.87 18.21
N ALA A 110 21.40 3.89 18.73
CA ALA A 110 22.71 4.29 18.22
C ALA A 110 23.77 3.18 18.42
N ASP A 111 23.77 2.53 19.59
CA ASP A 111 24.68 1.42 19.88
C ASP A 111 24.46 0.22 18.93
N LEU A 112 23.19 -0.06 18.56
CA LEU A 112 22.89 -1.09 17.57
C LEU A 112 23.42 -0.71 16.19
N LEU A 113 23.24 0.53 15.76
CA LEU A 113 23.77 1.01 14.49
C LEU A 113 25.30 0.99 14.46
N ASP A 114 25.96 1.34 15.57
CA ASP A 114 27.42 1.24 15.71
C ASP A 114 27.91 -0.21 15.55
N GLN A 115 27.21 -1.19 16.13
CA GLN A 115 27.54 -2.60 15.95
C GLN A 115 27.37 -3.05 14.49
N LEU A 116 26.31 -2.60 13.83
CA LEU A 116 26.07 -2.91 12.41
C LEU A 116 27.10 -2.24 11.51
N ASP A 117 27.53 -1.02 11.85
CA ASP A 117 28.59 -0.32 11.12
C ASP A 117 29.95 -1.06 11.25
N ARG A 118 30.30 -1.50 12.46
CA ARG A 118 31.49 -2.33 12.70
C ARG A 118 31.44 -3.68 12.00
N ALA A 119 30.25 -4.21 11.76
CA ALA A 119 30.04 -5.42 10.98
C ALA A 119 30.13 -5.18 9.45
N GLU A 120 30.45 -3.96 9.02
CA GLU A 120 30.64 -3.56 7.63
C GLU A 120 29.42 -3.87 6.73
N VAL A 121 28.21 -3.76 7.27
CA VAL A 121 26.99 -3.96 6.49
C VAL A 121 26.87 -2.88 5.41
N ARG A 122 26.38 -3.27 4.22
CA ARG A 122 26.27 -2.34 3.10
C ARG A 122 25.17 -1.31 3.28
N VAL A 123 24.02 -1.74 3.77
CA VAL A 123 22.84 -0.91 3.99
C VAL A 123 22.02 -1.49 5.13
N VAL A 124 21.50 -0.63 5.98
CA VAL A 124 20.55 -0.97 7.05
C VAL A 124 19.26 -0.22 6.78
N GLY A 125 18.17 -0.94 6.54
CA GLY A 125 16.82 -0.40 6.62
C GLY A 125 16.35 -0.46 8.08
N TYR A 126 16.09 0.68 8.69
CA TYR A 126 15.74 0.79 10.10
C TYR A 126 14.27 1.19 10.24
N ASP A 127 13.44 0.20 10.47
CA ASP A 127 11.97 0.37 10.52
C ASP A 127 11.49 0.74 11.94
N VAL A 128 12.00 1.86 12.45
CA VAL A 128 11.54 2.49 13.68
C VAL A 128 11.34 3.98 13.42
N LEU A 129 10.18 4.50 13.80
CA LEU A 129 9.84 5.91 13.66
C LEU A 129 10.39 6.73 14.83
N PHE A 130 11.26 7.69 14.53
CA PHE A 130 11.83 8.65 15.48
C PHE A 130 11.27 10.04 15.24
N VAL A 131 9.99 10.25 15.54
CA VAL A 131 9.26 11.47 15.16
C VAL A 131 9.60 12.66 16.03
N ASP A 132 9.64 12.43 17.34
CA ASP A 132 9.86 13.48 18.34
C ASP A 132 11.23 13.34 19.02
N PRO A 133 11.82 14.43 19.48
CA PRO A 133 12.99 14.36 20.35
C PRO A 133 12.65 13.58 21.62
N SER A 134 13.63 12.90 22.18
CA SER A 134 13.49 12.16 23.42
C SER A 134 13.79 13.06 24.63
N PRO A 135 12.79 13.57 25.36
CA PRO A 135 13.04 14.50 26.47
C PRO A 135 13.90 13.89 27.59
N GLY A 136 13.88 12.57 27.72
CA GLY A 136 14.65 11.83 28.71
C GLY A 136 16.03 11.39 28.25
N ASP A 137 16.36 11.56 26.96
CA ASP A 137 17.61 11.07 26.38
C ASP A 137 18.14 12.00 25.25
N PRO A 138 18.40 13.28 25.54
CA PRO A 138 18.87 14.22 24.52
C PRO A 138 20.26 13.85 23.98
N ILE A 139 21.10 13.25 24.80
CA ILE A 139 22.42 12.77 24.36
C ILE A 139 22.28 11.59 23.38
N GLY A 140 21.31 10.73 23.64
CA GLY A 140 20.97 9.64 22.72
C GLY A 140 20.47 10.14 21.38
N ASP A 141 19.64 11.19 21.36
CA ASP A 141 19.22 11.84 20.12
C ASP A 141 20.40 12.37 19.31
N GLU A 142 21.33 13.08 19.96
CA GLU A 142 22.56 13.60 19.34
C GLU A 142 23.44 12.46 18.79
N THR A 143 23.58 11.38 19.58
CA THR A 143 24.38 10.22 19.18
C THR A 143 23.80 9.50 17.99
N LEU A 144 22.46 9.28 17.99
CA LEU A 144 21.77 8.65 16.89
C LEU A 144 21.85 9.49 15.60
N GLU A 145 21.70 10.81 15.73
CA GLU A 145 21.89 11.77 14.64
C GLU A 145 23.31 11.73 14.07
N ALA A 146 24.32 11.66 14.95
CA ALA A 146 25.72 11.57 14.54
C ALA A 146 26.00 10.25 13.79
N MET A 147 25.44 9.12 14.25
CA MET A 147 25.52 7.83 13.56
C MET A 147 24.88 7.89 12.17
N ALA A 148 23.69 8.47 12.06
CA ALA A 148 23.02 8.65 10.77
C ALA A 148 23.88 9.46 9.80
N ARG A 149 24.50 10.53 10.28
CA ARG A 149 25.37 11.40 9.49
C ARG A 149 26.65 10.69 9.06
N GLY A 150 27.27 9.95 9.97
CA GLY A 150 28.51 9.18 9.70
C GLY A 150 28.31 8.05 8.71
N GLY A 151 27.11 7.48 8.65
CA GLY A 151 26.79 6.39 7.74
C GLY A 151 26.66 6.80 6.26
N ASP A 152 26.57 8.09 5.95
CA ASP A 152 26.50 8.65 4.60
C ASP A 152 25.51 7.91 3.68
N GLY A 153 24.26 7.77 4.15
CA GLY A 153 23.18 7.09 3.43
C GLY A 153 23.17 5.56 3.54
N ARG A 154 24.06 4.97 4.31
CA ARG A 154 24.06 3.55 4.61
C ARG A 154 22.91 3.17 5.55
N PHE A 155 22.54 4.05 6.45
CA PHE A 155 21.40 3.90 7.34
C PHE A 155 20.18 4.61 6.77
N VAL A 156 19.14 3.85 6.47
CA VAL A 156 17.89 4.35 5.92
C VAL A 156 16.80 4.20 6.98
N PHE A 157 16.24 5.31 7.42
CA PHE A 157 15.24 5.36 8.49
C PHE A 157 13.82 5.35 7.93
N SER A 158 12.89 4.85 8.73
CA SER A 158 11.48 4.81 8.40
C SER A 158 10.85 6.20 8.44
N SER A 159 9.99 6.46 7.48
CA SER A 159 9.04 7.57 7.48
C SER A 159 7.67 7.06 7.10
N THR A 160 6.60 7.73 7.50
CA THR A 160 5.25 7.31 7.17
C THR A 160 4.44 8.46 6.58
N ARG A 161 3.38 8.09 5.87
CA ARG A 161 2.41 9.05 5.35
C ARG A 161 1.32 9.29 6.39
N MET A 162 0.94 10.54 6.53
CA MET A 162 -0.20 10.91 7.34
C MET A 162 -1.42 11.16 6.47
N HIS A 163 -2.59 10.77 6.97
CA HIS A 163 -3.84 11.18 6.33
C HIS A 163 -4.00 12.70 6.48
N PRO A 164 -4.47 13.42 5.44
CA PRO A 164 -4.60 14.88 5.47
C PRO A 164 -5.40 15.41 6.67
N ASP A 165 -6.38 14.68 7.14
CA ASP A 165 -7.23 15.07 8.28
C ASP A 165 -6.49 15.09 9.63
N TYR A 166 -5.33 14.42 9.71
CA TYR A 166 -4.49 14.37 10.92
C TYR A 166 -3.29 15.32 10.85
N ASP A 167 -3.27 16.21 9.86
CA ASP A 167 -2.06 16.94 9.46
C ASP A 167 -2.03 18.40 9.93
N GLU A 168 -2.74 18.77 10.98
CA GLU A 168 -2.69 20.14 11.49
C GLU A 168 -1.28 20.59 11.93
N GLY A 169 -0.35 19.67 12.11
CA GLY A 169 1.02 19.94 12.53
C GLY A 169 2.12 19.29 11.69
N SER A 170 1.79 18.62 10.59
CA SER A 170 2.81 17.92 9.81
C SER A 170 3.77 18.88 9.11
N PRO A 171 5.09 18.70 9.28
CA PRO A 171 6.07 19.64 8.81
C PRO A 171 6.25 19.65 7.29
N LEU A 172 5.97 18.53 6.61
CA LEU A 172 6.25 18.43 5.18
C LEU A 172 5.16 17.69 4.40
N ARG A 173 4.90 18.18 3.20
CA ARG A 173 4.13 17.49 2.15
C ARG A 173 5.08 16.70 1.25
N VAL A 174 4.55 15.64 0.60
CA VAL A 174 5.32 14.87 -0.37
C VAL A 174 5.94 15.77 -1.44
N SER A 175 5.21 16.79 -1.89
CA SER A 175 5.69 17.79 -2.86
C SER A 175 6.81 18.70 -2.33
N GLN A 176 6.96 18.77 -1.01
CA GLN A 176 7.97 19.59 -0.32
C GLN A 176 9.13 18.75 0.20
N ALA A 177 9.06 17.42 0.01
CA ALA A 177 10.13 16.53 0.46
C ALA A 177 11.47 16.94 -0.19
N PRO A 178 12.56 16.95 0.59
CA PRO A 178 13.87 17.27 0.05
C PRO A 178 14.25 16.35 -1.10
N ALA A 179 14.82 16.91 -2.16
CA ALA A 179 15.26 16.15 -3.34
C ALA A 179 16.37 15.11 -3.02
N VAL A 180 16.92 15.17 -1.83
CA VAL A 180 17.98 14.28 -1.34
C VAL A 180 17.46 12.99 -0.69
N PHE A 181 16.17 12.77 -0.63
CA PHE A 181 15.66 11.46 -0.19
C PHE A 181 16.15 10.36 -1.12
N PRO A 182 16.84 9.33 -0.61
CA PRO A 182 17.40 8.26 -1.44
C PRO A 182 16.32 7.42 -2.11
N LEU A 183 15.10 7.43 -1.58
CA LEU A 183 13.95 6.83 -2.24
C LEU A 183 13.19 7.92 -2.97
N THR A 184 13.23 7.84 -4.28
CA THR A 184 12.36 8.63 -5.14
C THR A 184 10.92 8.30 -4.79
N LEU A 185 10.22 9.27 -4.22
CA LEU A 185 8.78 9.17 -4.03
C LEU A 185 8.17 8.92 -5.41
N ARG A 186 7.61 7.74 -5.62
CA ARG A 186 7.05 7.39 -6.93
C ARG A 186 5.98 8.40 -7.32
N PRO A 187 5.85 8.77 -8.61
CA PRO A 187 4.85 9.74 -9.09
C PRO A 187 3.40 9.41 -8.76
N GLN A 188 3.13 8.16 -8.37
CA GLN A 188 1.80 7.69 -7.96
C GLN A 188 1.34 8.19 -6.58
N HIS A 189 2.16 8.98 -5.90
CA HIS A 189 1.84 9.48 -4.57
C HIS A 189 1.11 10.79 -4.68
N ASP A 190 0.00 10.90 -3.96
CA ASP A 190 -0.73 12.14 -3.83
C ASP A 190 0.21 13.20 -3.22
N PRO A 191 0.49 14.32 -3.94
CA PRO A 191 1.37 15.36 -3.43
C PRO A 191 0.79 16.10 -2.21
N GLN A 192 -0.48 15.89 -1.91
CA GLN A 192 -1.14 16.46 -0.73
C GLN A 192 -0.95 15.63 0.54
N VAL A 193 -0.49 14.38 0.42
CA VAL A 193 -0.22 13.55 1.59
C VAL A 193 0.97 14.10 2.35
N ALA A 194 0.80 14.33 3.64
CA ALA A 194 1.86 14.74 4.54
C ALA A 194 2.80 13.59 4.87
N LEU A 195 4.04 13.94 5.15
CA LEU A 195 5.07 13.00 5.61
C LEU A 195 5.39 13.26 7.07
N LEU A 196 5.46 12.18 7.83
CA LEU A 196 6.00 12.16 9.15
C LEU A 196 7.46 11.68 9.04
N LEU A 197 8.40 12.58 9.27
CA LEU A 197 9.83 12.34 9.13
C LEU A 197 10.50 12.12 10.48
N PRO A 198 11.66 11.45 10.50
CA PRO A 198 12.52 11.44 11.68
C PRO A 198 12.89 12.85 12.14
N TYR A 199 12.99 13.03 13.45
CA TYR A 199 13.32 14.32 14.08
C TYR A 199 14.69 14.86 13.66
N GLY A 200 15.71 14.01 13.57
CA GLY A 200 17.06 14.41 13.20
C GLY A 200 17.19 14.74 11.71
N GLU A 201 17.87 15.83 11.38
CA GLU A 201 18.07 16.26 9.99
C GLU A 201 18.77 15.18 9.14
N ALA A 202 19.80 14.53 9.69
CA ALA A 202 20.52 13.47 8.99
C ALA A 202 19.66 12.22 8.80
N MET A 203 18.85 11.86 9.79
CA MET A 203 17.91 10.75 9.68
C MET A 203 16.80 11.06 8.68
N ALA A 204 16.28 12.30 8.68
CA ALA A 204 15.29 12.75 7.71
C ALA A 204 15.82 12.76 6.27
N ARG A 205 17.09 13.12 6.09
CA ARG A 205 17.75 13.11 4.79
C ARG A 205 17.86 11.73 4.16
N PHE A 206 18.02 10.70 4.99
CA PHE A 206 18.15 9.31 4.58
C PHE A 206 16.97 8.45 5.05
N SER A 207 15.76 8.94 4.86
CA SER A 207 14.56 8.19 5.22
C SER A 207 13.85 7.59 4.03
N ALA A 208 13.16 6.47 4.28
CA ALA A 208 12.33 5.77 3.32
C ALA A 208 10.89 5.70 3.83
N ILE A 209 9.93 5.77 2.93
CA ILE A 209 8.52 5.56 3.28
C ILE A 209 8.32 4.07 3.55
N ALA A 210 7.86 3.76 4.76
CA ALA A 210 7.46 2.42 5.18
C ALA A 210 6.07 2.04 4.62
#